data_629e25e36c74da3d97ad84c59f352c7b
#
_entry.id   629e25e36c74da3d97ad84c59f352c7b
#
_cell.length_a   1.000
_cell.length_b   1.000
_cell.length_c   1.000
_cell.angle_alpha   90.00
_cell.angle_beta   90.00
_cell.angle_gamma   90.00
#
_symmetry.space_group_name_H-M   'P 1'
#
loop_
_entity.id
_entity.type
_entity.pdbx_description
1 polymer ?
#
loop_
_entity_poly.entity_id
_entity_poly.type
_entity_poly.pdbx_seq_one_letter_code
_entity_poly.pdbx_strand_id
1 'polypeptide(L)'
;MSFVCATLFILCGIPSGNLDYDYQEKFVHEITNCALQYNSSAYPYDRIPILLVQAQSIQESNWGRSRFAVEGNNYYGMKEYDLTEPHMKAKLRPNASWGLRKYVSMCDSVEDYMNLLSTSYKYKEFQELLLMQWFKNEVDLFALVDTLYNYAENPNYEEEIKNLITKLEDV
;
A
#
# COMPACT_ATOMS: atom_id res chain seq x y z
N MET A 1 -49.17 -41.27 -18.82
CA MET A 1 -47.73 -41.49 -18.46
C MET A 1 -47.08 -40.13 -18.28
N SER A 2 -46.98 -39.69 -17.03
CA SER A 2 -46.42 -38.36 -16.67
C SER A 2 -45.02 -38.59 -16.21
N PHE A 3 -44.04 -38.02 -16.93
CA PHE A 3 -42.64 -37.95 -16.47
C PHE A 3 -42.48 -36.70 -15.61
N VAL A 4 -42.28 -36.90 -14.31
CA VAL A 4 -41.88 -35.88 -13.36
C VAL A 4 -40.35 -35.74 -13.48
N CYS A 5 -39.92 -34.64 -14.04
CA CYS A 5 -38.53 -34.28 -14.08
C CYS A 5 -38.13 -33.68 -12.70
N ALA A 6 -37.46 -34.48 -11.86
CA ALA A 6 -36.90 -34.01 -10.60
C ALA A 6 -35.62 -33.27 -10.89
N THR A 7 -35.67 -31.96 -10.82
CA THR A 7 -34.47 -31.08 -10.91
C THR A 7 -33.68 -31.18 -9.62
N LEU A 8 -32.59 -31.94 -9.65
CA LEU A 8 -31.64 -32.05 -8.55
C LEU A 8 -30.82 -30.77 -8.52
N PHE A 9 -31.10 -29.85 -7.60
CA PHE A 9 -30.19 -28.75 -7.27
C PHE A 9 -28.97 -29.34 -6.59
N ILE A 10 -27.90 -29.52 -7.36
CA ILE A 10 -26.57 -29.73 -6.82
C ILE A 10 -26.17 -28.37 -6.24
N LEU A 11 -26.29 -28.22 -4.94
CA LEU A 11 -25.60 -27.19 -4.16
C LEU A 11 -24.11 -27.47 -4.33
N CYS A 12 -23.50 -26.86 -5.34
CA CYS A 12 -22.06 -26.75 -5.44
C CYS A 12 -21.60 -25.93 -4.22
N GLY A 13 -21.08 -26.63 -3.20
CA GLY A 13 -20.52 -25.98 -2.02
C GLY A 13 -19.43 -25.05 -2.49
N ILE A 14 -19.66 -23.74 -2.38
CA ILE A 14 -18.62 -22.73 -2.48
C ILE A 14 -17.65 -23.10 -1.37
N PRO A 15 -16.36 -23.40 -1.66
CA PRO A 15 -15.39 -23.58 -0.61
C PRO A 15 -15.44 -22.31 0.24
N SER A 16 -15.57 -22.47 1.55
CA SER A 16 -15.49 -21.36 2.50
C SER A 16 -14.08 -20.82 2.42
N GLY A 17 -13.82 -19.90 1.46
CA GLY A 17 -12.62 -19.10 1.42
C GLY A 17 -12.44 -18.47 2.79
N ASN A 18 -11.22 -18.46 3.29
CA ASN A 18 -10.93 -17.76 4.54
C ASN A 18 -11.30 -16.28 4.30
N LEU A 19 -12.35 -15.76 4.93
CA LEU A 19 -12.84 -14.39 4.77
C LEU A 19 -11.72 -13.36 4.97
N ASP A 20 -10.71 -13.69 5.76
CA ASP A 20 -9.53 -12.85 5.97
C ASP A 20 -8.62 -12.85 4.75
N TYR A 21 -8.45 -13.98 4.09
CA TYR A 21 -7.67 -14.09 2.85
C TYR A 21 -8.34 -13.33 1.70
N ASP A 22 -9.64 -13.48 1.52
CA ASP A 22 -10.41 -12.77 0.49
C ASP A 22 -10.33 -11.24 0.70
N TYR A 23 -10.34 -10.79 1.96
CA TYR A 23 -10.18 -9.38 2.30
C TYR A 23 -8.78 -8.86 1.97
N GLN A 24 -7.73 -9.62 2.30
CA GLN A 24 -6.34 -9.25 2.05
C GLN A 24 -6.05 -9.19 0.55
N GLU A 25 -6.52 -10.18 -0.21
CA GLU A 25 -6.38 -10.22 -1.67
C GLU A 25 -7.06 -9.00 -2.31
N LYS A 26 -8.29 -8.68 -1.90
CA LYS A 26 -9.00 -7.50 -2.37
C LYS A 26 -8.24 -6.20 -2.04
N PHE A 27 -7.73 -6.07 -0.83
CA PHE A 27 -6.96 -4.90 -0.41
C PHE A 27 -5.71 -4.71 -1.30
N VAL A 28 -4.93 -5.77 -1.49
CA VAL A 28 -3.74 -5.75 -2.36
C VAL A 28 -4.09 -5.39 -3.79
N HIS A 29 -5.20 -5.96 -4.32
CA HIS A 29 -5.68 -5.65 -5.66
C HIS A 29 -6.06 -4.17 -5.83
N GLU A 30 -6.77 -3.59 -4.86
CA GLU A 30 -7.14 -2.16 -4.90
C GLU A 30 -5.91 -1.24 -4.83
N ILE A 31 -4.95 -1.52 -3.95
CA ILE A 31 -3.66 -0.80 -3.89
C ILE A 31 -2.91 -0.90 -5.22
N THR A 32 -2.85 -2.11 -5.80
CA THR A 32 -2.21 -2.35 -7.10
C THR A 32 -2.79 -1.48 -8.20
N ASN A 33 -4.11 -1.42 -8.30
CA ASN A 33 -4.78 -0.64 -9.34
C ASN A 33 -4.45 0.87 -9.21
N CYS A 34 -4.45 1.41 -8.00
CA CYS A 34 -4.07 2.81 -7.77
C CYS A 34 -2.59 3.06 -8.13
N ALA A 35 -1.69 2.16 -7.73
CA ALA A 35 -0.26 2.28 -8.03
C ALA A 35 0.04 2.16 -9.54
N LEU A 36 -0.65 1.27 -10.24
CA LEU A 36 -0.55 1.14 -11.69
C LEU A 36 -1.05 2.41 -12.40
N GLN A 37 -2.14 3.00 -11.90
CA GLN A 37 -2.66 4.27 -12.44
C GLN A 37 -1.61 5.38 -12.31
N TYR A 38 -0.98 5.55 -11.15
CA TYR A 38 0.11 6.50 -10.95
C TYR A 38 1.27 6.22 -11.90
N ASN A 39 1.78 4.99 -11.92
CA ASN A 39 2.90 4.60 -12.75
C ASN A 39 2.64 4.76 -14.26
N SER A 40 1.38 4.73 -14.70
CA SER A 40 1.02 4.94 -16.11
C SER A 40 1.32 6.36 -16.60
N SER A 41 1.29 7.35 -15.72
CA SER A 41 1.60 8.76 -15.99
C SER A 41 3.04 9.14 -15.63
N ALA A 42 3.74 8.32 -14.85
CA ALA A 42 5.13 8.56 -14.46
C ALA A 42 6.12 8.20 -15.57
N TYR A 43 7.26 8.90 -15.61
CA TYR A 43 8.36 8.47 -16.47
C TYR A 43 8.86 7.07 -16.08
N PRO A 44 9.33 6.25 -17.04
CA PRO A 44 9.73 4.86 -16.76
C PRO A 44 10.74 4.71 -15.60
N TYR A 45 11.64 5.67 -15.46
CA TYR A 45 12.68 5.68 -14.42
C TYR A 45 12.19 6.19 -13.06
N ASP A 46 10.97 6.78 -12.98
CA ASP A 46 10.34 7.26 -11.74
C ASP A 46 9.24 6.30 -11.24
N ARG A 47 9.03 5.18 -11.94
CA ARG A 47 8.00 4.20 -11.58
C ARG A 47 8.38 3.46 -10.31
N ILE A 48 7.56 3.61 -9.29
CA ILE A 48 7.75 2.92 -8.02
C ILE A 48 7.34 1.44 -8.15
N PRO A 49 8.17 0.48 -7.69
CA PRO A 49 7.83 -0.94 -7.75
C PRO A 49 6.54 -1.26 -6.97
N ILE A 50 5.62 -1.96 -7.60
CA ILE A 50 4.28 -2.24 -7.05
C ILE A 50 4.36 -3.03 -5.75
N LEU A 51 5.22 -4.04 -5.66
CA LEU A 51 5.41 -4.84 -4.44
C LEU A 51 5.85 -3.98 -3.24
N LEU A 52 6.66 -2.94 -3.47
CA LEU A 52 7.03 -2.00 -2.41
C LEU A 52 5.82 -1.20 -1.93
N VAL A 53 5.01 -0.68 -2.88
CA VAL A 53 3.77 0.07 -2.57
C VAL A 53 2.80 -0.79 -1.75
N GLN A 54 2.61 -2.06 -2.14
CA GLN A 54 1.79 -3.03 -1.43
C GLN A 54 2.32 -3.31 -0.02
N ALA A 55 3.60 -3.67 0.12
CA ALA A 55 4.21 -4.03 1.39
C ALA A 55 4.12 -2.87 2.40
N GLN A 56 4.43 -1.65 1.99
CA GLN A 56 4.33 -0.49 2.88
C GLN A 56 2.87 -0.16 3.23
N SER A 57 1.91 -0.28 2.30
CA SER A 57 0.49 -0.09 2.63
C SER A 57 -0.02 -1.09 3.66
N ILE A 58 0.41 -2.35 3.57
CA ILE A 58 0.08 -3.41 4.52
C ILE A 58 0.64 -3.08 5.90
N GLN A 59 1.91 -2.74 5.97
CA GLN A 59 2.62 -2.43 7.22
C GLN A 59 2.01 -1.22 7.93
N GLU A 60 1.82 -0.11 7.22
CA GLU A 60 1.37 1.16 7.78
C GLU A 60 -0.12 1.16 8.15
N SER A 61 -0.94 0.43 7.39
CA SER A 61 -2.40 0.45 7.58
C SER A 61 -2.97 -0.80 8.26
N ASN A 62 -2.14 -1.82 8.57
CA ASN A 62 -2.61 -3.12 9.00
C ASN A 62 -3.66 -3.70 8.03
N TRP A 63 -3.27 -3.87 6.77
CA TRP A 63 -4.18 -4.34 5.70
C TRP A 63 -5.40 -3.42 5.49
N GLY A 64 -5.23 -2.12 5.62
CA GLY A 64 -6.33 -1.15 5.51
C GLY A 64 -7.30 -1.12 6.69
N ARG A 65 -7.01 -1.84 7.80
CA ARG A 65 -7.89 -1.94 8.97
C ARG A 65 -7.62 -0.88 10.03
N SER A 66 -6.54 -0.14 9.91
CA SER A 66 -6.25 0.92 10.86
C SER A 66 -7.34 2.00 10.83
N ARG A 67 -7.56 2.67 11.97
CA ARG A 67 -8.53 3.78 12.02
C ARG A 67 -8.26 4.85 10.99
N PHE A 68 -6.99 5.14 10.71
CA PHE A 68 -6.60 6.17 9.75
C PHE A 68 -6.88 5.76 8.31
N ALA A 69 -6.75 4.47 8.00
CA ALA A 69 -7.16 3.92 6.70
C ALA A 69 -8.69 3.95 6.55
N VAL A 70 -9.43 3.45 7.55
CA VAL A 70 -10.90 3.31 7.48
C VAL A 70 -11.63 4.67 7.49
N GLU A 71 -11.23 5.61 8.36
CA GLU A 71 -11.93 6.90 8.54
C GLU A 71 -11.32 8.03 7.69
N GLY A 72 -10.10 7.85 7.19
CA GLY A 72 -9.36 8.92 6.52
C GLY A 72 -8.67 8.52 5.22
N ASN A 73 -8.86 7.30 4.71
CA ASN A 73 -8.20 6.77 3.52
C ASN A 73 -6.66 6.96 3.55
N ASN A 74 -6.05 7.01 4.76
CA ASN A 74 -4.61 7.19 4.91
C ASN A 74 -3.94 5.84 5.15
N TYR A 75 -3.36 5.28 4.10
CA TYR A 75 -2.78 3.94 4.09
C TYR A 75 -1.27 3.91 4.34
N TYR A 76 -0.62 5.08 4.40
CA TYR A 76 0.85 5.21 4.53
C TYR A 76 1.28 6.08 5.70
N GLY A 77 0.36 6.44 6.61
CA GLY A 77 0.70 7.25 7.79
C GLY A 77 1.10 8.69 7.46
N MET A 78 0.68 9.21 6.30
CA MET A 78 1.05 10.55 5.83
C MET A 78 0.59 11.62 6.80
N LYS A 79 1.53 12.49 7.23
CA LYS A 79 1.27 13.57 8.19
C LYS A 79 0.78 14.83 7.49
N GLU A 80 -0.14 15.54 8.17
CA GLU A 80 -0.59 16.88 7.81
C GLU A 80 -0.13 17.88 8.88
N TYR A 81 0.60 18.88 8.46
CA TYR A 81 1.12 19.94 9.32
C TYR A 81 0.29 21.23 9.25
N ASP A 82 -0.44 21.44 8.17
CA ASP A 82 -1.45 22.48 8.07
C ASP A 82 -2.77 21.96 8.64
N LEU A 83 -3.05 22.33 9.88
CA LEU A 83 -4.25 21.87 10.59
C LEU A 83 -5.55 22.54 10.10
N THR A 84 -5.50 23.41 9.10
CA THR A 84 -6.68 23.91 8.39
C THR A 84 -7.14 22.91 7.31
N GLU A 85 -6.23 22.04 6.86
CA GLU A 85 -6.53 20.97 5.91
C GLU A 85 -7.18 19.75 6.59
N PRO A 86 -7.92 18.92 5.85
CA PRO A 86 -8.57 17.72 6.39
C PRO A 86 -7.57 16.74 7.03
N HIS A 87 -7.70 16.51 8.34
CA HIS A 87 -6.80 15.66 9.10
C HIS A 87 -7.50 14.90 10.22
N MET A 88 -6.79 13.92 10.79
CA MET A 88 -7.19 13.16 11.97
C MET A 88 -6.12 13.25 13.03
N LYS A 89 -6.50 13.46 14.28
CA LYS A 89 -5.58 13.43 15.42
C LYS A 89 -5.34 11.98 15.90
N ALA A 90 -4.11 11.67 16.24
CA ALA A 90 -3.78 10.43 16.92
C ALA A 90 -4.35 10.48 18.36
N LYS A 91 -5.06 9.41 18.78
CA LYS A 91 -5.69 9.36 20.12
C LYS A 91 -4.70 9.58 21.26
N LEU A 92 -3.48 9.05 21.11
CA LEU A 92 -2.43 9.17 22.13
C LEU A 92 -1.65 10.51 22.04
N ARG A 93 -1.87 11.33 21.01
CA ARG A 93 -1.21 12.63 20.81
C ARG A 93 -2.23 13.67 20.34
N PRO A 94 -3.29 13.97 21.13
CA PRO A 94 -4.37 14.87 20.68
C PRO A 94 -3.90 16.32 20.50
N ASN A 95 -2.85 16.73 21.22
CA ASN A 95 -2.28 18.08 21.18
C ASN A 95 -1.06 18.22 20.25
N ALA A 96 -0.79 17.21 19.41
CA ALA A 96 0.29 17.32 18.45
C ALA A 96 0.07 18.50 17.48
N SER A 97 1.15 19.20 17.08
CA SER A 97 1.12 20.27 16.09
C SER A 97 0.90 19.74 14.65
N TRP A 98 0.61 18.46 14.49
CA TRP A 98 0.34 17.77 13.24
C TRP A 98 -0.85 16.80 13.39
N GLY A 99 -1.39 16.35 12.28
CA GLY A 99 -2.38 15.29 12.19
C GLY A 99 -1.99 14.23 11.17
N LEU A 100 -2.83 13.23 10.97
CA LEU A 100 -2.74 12.31 9.84
C LEU A 100 -3.67 12.87 8.74
N ARG A 101 -3.13 13.00 7.53
CA ARG A 101 -3.87 13.53 6.36
C ARG A 101 -5.13 12.70 6.08
N LYS A 102 -6.22 13.33 5.69
CA LYS A 102 -7.42 12.66 5.18
C LYS A 102 -7.47 12.80 3.68
N TYR A 103 -7.75 11.69 3.01
CA TYR A 103 -7.91 11.63 1.56
C TYR A 103 -9.36 11.37 1.18
N VAL A 104 -9.73 11.75 -0.05
CA VAL A 104 -11.05 11.48 -0.60
C VAL A 104 -11.16 10.00 -0.98
N SER A 105 -10.08 9.41 -1.49
CA SER A 105 -10.03 8.01 -1.91
C SER A 105 -8.73 7.33 -1.49
N MET A 106 -8.70 5.99 -1.63
CA MET A 106 -7.48 5.18 -1.50
C MET A 106 -6.42 5.62 -2.50
N CYS A 107 -6.81 5.86 -3.75
CA CYS A 107 -5.86 6.23 -4.80
C CYS A 107 -5.17 7.57 -4.52
N ASP A 108 -5.86 8.55 -3.91
CA ASP A 108 -5.22 9.82 -3.53
C ASP A 108 -4.13 9.60 -2.48
N SER A 109 -4.33 8.66 -1.55
CA SER A 109 -3.32 8.29 -0.56
C SER A 109 -2.12 7.57 -1.18
N VAL A 110 -2.38 6.66 -2.14
CA VAL A 110 -1.33 5.96 -2.90
C VAL A 110 -0.53 6.96 -3.73
N GLU A 111 -1.19 7.88 -4.43
CA GLU A 111 -0.57 8.91 -5.24
C GLU A 111 0.34 9.83 -4.39
N ASP A 112 -0.16 10.33 -3.26
CA ASP A 112 0.62 11.21 -2.38
C ASP A 112 1.86 10.50 -1.81
N TYR A 113 1.72 9.22 -1.42
CA TYR A 113 2.85 8.40 -0.98
C TYR A 113 3.87 8.18 -2.12
N MET A 114 3.43 7.82 -3.32
CA MET A 114 4.34 7.60 -4.45
C MET A 114 5.03 8.91 -4.87
N ASN A 115 4.31 10.03 -4.84
CA ASN A 115 4.89 11.37 -5.04
C ASN A 115 5.93 11.71 -3.97
N LEU A 116 5.68 11.36 -2.70
CA LEU A 116 6.65 11.56 -1.63
C LEU A 116 7.97 10.85 -1.92
N LEU A 117 7.94 9.58 -2.34
CA LEU A 117 9.14 8.82 -2.67
C LEU A 117 9.86 9.36 -3.91
N SER A 118 9.11 9.76 -4.95
CA SER A 118 9.68 10.18 -6.24
C SER A 118 10.18 11.63 -6.25
N THR A 119 9.70 12.51 -5.36
CA THR A 119 9.99 13.95 -5.44
C THR A 119 10.66 14.53 -4.19
N SER A 120 10.48 13.91 -3.02
CA SER A 120 11.01 14.48 -1.79
C SER A 120 12.51 14.29 -1.67
N TYR A 121 13.24 15.36 -1.34
CA TYR A 121 14.69 15.31 -1.06
C TYR A 121 15.04 14.31 0.06
N LYS A 122 14.12 14.03 0.98
CA LYS A 122 14.30 13.04 2.05
C LYS A 122 14.61 11.64 1.49
N TYR A 123 14.11 11.32 0.29
CA TYR A 123 14.27 10.01 -0.38
C TYR A 123 15.17 10.08 -1.61
N LYS A 124 16.11 11.01 -1.64
CA LYS A 124 17.02 11.21 -2.77
C LYS A 124 17.83 9.94 -3.09
N GLU A 125 18.29 9.22 -2.06
CA GLU A 125 19.04 7.96 -2.24
C GLU A 125 18.17 6.89 -2.91
N PHE A 126 16.91 6.77 -2.51
CA PHE A 126 15.93 5.92 -3.17
C PHE A 126 15.78 6.27 -4.67
N GLN A 127 15.62 7.57 -4.98
CA GLN A 127 15.44 8.05 -6.35
C GLN A 127 16.67 7.78 -7.22
N GLU A 128 17.86 8.03 -6.70
CA GLU A 128 19.13 7.78 -7.39
C GLU A 128 19.32 6.27 -7.66
N LEU A 129 19.03 5.43 -6.68
CA LEU A 129 19.12 3.98 -6.84
C LEU A 129 18.09 3.44 -7.83
N LEU A 130 16.83 3.91 -7.77
CA LEU A 130 15.77 3.54 -8.71
C LEU A 130 16.18 3.89 -10.15
N LEU A 131 16.68 5.09 -10.38
CA LEU A 131 17.19 5.54 -11.67
C LEU A 131 18.36 4.67 -12.16
N MET A 132 19.31 4.33 -11.28
CA MET A 132 20.44 3.46 -11.63
C MET A 132 19.98 2.05 -12.01
N GLN A 133 19.02 1.48 -11.28
CA GLN A 133 18.45 0.16 -11.58
C GLN A 133 17.73 0.17 -12.92
N TRP A 134 16.99 1.23 -13.22
CA TRP A 134 16.34 1.39 -14.53
C TRP A 134 17.35 1.38 -15.67
N PHE A 135 18.47 2.12 -15.57
CA PHE A 135 19.53 2.13 -16.60
C PHE A 135 20.21 0.77 -16.78
N LYS A 136 20.32 -0.02 -15.70
CA LYS A 136 20.90 -1.37 -15.75
C LYS A 136 19.91 -2.44 -16.21
N ASN A 137 18.62 -2.08 -16.31
CA ASN A 137 17.51 -3.01 -16.54
C ASN A 137 17.47 -4.16 -15.50
N GLU A 138 17.77 -3.82 -14.25
CA GLU A 138 17.78 -4.70 -13.09
C GLU A 138 16.93 -4.06 -11.98
N VAL A 139 16.16 -4.86 -11.24
CA VAL A 139 15.38 -4.38 -10.10
C VAL A 139 15.78 -5.17 -8.86
N ASP A 140 16.39 -4.50 -7.91
CA ASP A 140 16.68 -4.99 -6.57
C ASP A 140 15.78 -4.26 -5.56
N LEU A 141 14.64 -4.89 -5.25
CA LEU A 141 13.66 -4.33 -4.31
C LEU A 141 14.24 -4.19 -2.91
N PHE A 142 15.08 -5.12 -2.48
CA PHE A 142 15.64 -5.10 -1.13
C PHE A 142 16.64 -3.95 -0.95
N ALA A 143 17.47 -3.69 -1.97
CA ALA A 143 18.33 -2.53 -1.97
C ALA A 143 17.53 -1.21 -1.94
N LEU A 144 16.39 -1.13 -2.64
CA LEU A 144 15.48 0.03 -2.56
C LEU A 144 14.90 0.18 -1.16
N VAL A 145 14.47 -0.91 -0.51
CA VAL A 145 13.96 -0.89 0.87
C VAL A 145 15.01 -0.37 1.84
N ASP A 146 16.29 -0.75 1.68
CA ASP A 146 17.38 -0.30 2.55
C ASP A 146 17.60 1.22 2.52
N THR A 147 17.17 1.91 1.46
CA THR A 147 17.23 3.39 1.39
C THR A 147 16.09 4.09 2.15
N LEU A 148 15.12 3.33 2.69
CA LEU A 148 13.94 3.88 3.40
C LEU A 148 14.13 3.99 4.92
N TYR A 149 15.36 3.90 5.43
CA TYR A 149 15.72 3.98 6.84
C TYR A 149 15.18 5.21 7.60
N ASN A 150 14.79 6.26 6.88
CA ASN A 150 14.16 7.45 7.44
C ASN A 150 12.62 7.43 7.39
N TYR A 151 11.99 6.36 6.88
CA TYR A 151 10.53 6.31 6.70
C TYR A 151 9.81 6.18 8.04
N ALA A 152 10.22 5.24 8.87
CA ALA A 152 9.62 4.96 10.17
C ALA A 152 10.65 5.09 11.31
N GLU A 153 10.13 5.19 12.56
CA GLU A 153 10.98 5.21 13.77
C GLU A 153 11.35 3.78 14.25
N ASN A 154 10.73 2.75 13.66
CA ASN A 154 10.98 1.34 14.01
C ASN A 154 12.33 0.87 13.43
N PRO A 155 13.29 0.42 14.25
CA PRO A 155 14.61 -0.02 13.77
C PRO A 155 14.58 -1.33 12.94
N ASN A 156 13.47 -2.07 12.94
CA ASN A 156 13.30 -3.30 12.17
C ASN A 156 12.43 -3.06 10.91
N TYR A 157 12.16 -1.81 10.56
CA TYR A 157 11.21 -1.46 9.51
C TYR A 157 11.57 -2.07 8.16
N GLU A 158 12.82 -1.93 7.73
CA GLU A 158 13.30 -2.44 6.45
C GLU A 158 13.18 -3.96 6.38
N GLU A 159 13.50 -4.66 7.47
CA GLU A 159 13.37 -6.12 7.54
C GLU A 159 11.90 -6.56 7.48
N GLU A 160 11.00 -5.86 8.18
CA GLU A 160 9.56 -6.11 8.12
C GLU A 160 9.00 -5.93 6.71
N ILE A 161 9.42 -4.86 5.99
CA ILE A 161 9.02 -4.62 4.59
C ILE A 161 9.57 -5.72 3.65
N LYS A 162 10.85 -6.10 3.77
CA LYS A 162 11.45 -7.18 2.97
C LYS A 162 10.70 -8.50 3.17
N ASN A 163 10.35 -8.83 4.42
CA ASN A 163 9.58 -10.03 4.73
C ASN A 163 8.16 -10.00 4.12
N LEU A 164 7.53 -8.83 4.05
CA LEU A 164 6.23 -8.67 3.38
C LEU A 164 6.36 -8.82 1.87
N ILE A 165 7.39 -8.23 1.25
CA ILE A 165 7.67 -8.39 -0.18
C ILE A 165 7.82 -9.88 -0.53
N THR A 166 8.67 -10.61 0.20
CA THR A 166 8.87 -12.06 -0.02
C THR A 166 7.54 -12.83 0.04
N LYS A 167 6.69 -12.54 1.04
CA LYS A 167 5.37 -13.19 1.15
C LYS A 167 4.42 -12.85 0.01
N LEU A 168 4.51 -11.64 -0.55
CA LEU A 168 3.69 -11.21 -1.68
C LEU A 168 4.15 -11.82 -3.02
N GLU A 169 5.44 -12.17 -3.13
CA GLU A 169 5.99 -12.86 -4.32
C GLU A 169 5.58 -14.34 -4.37
N ASP A 170 5.30 -14.96 -3.21
CA ASP A 170 4.95 -16.38 -3.09
C ASP A 170 3.46 -16.68 -3.35
N VAL A 171 2.61 -15.66 -3.60
CA VAL A 171 1.17 -15.76 -3.84
C VAL A 171 0.84 -15.61 -5.31
#